data_03cd17b2fbae99ceab6b033ab8000fd4
#
_entry.id   03cd17b2fbae99ceab6b033ab8000fd4
#
_cell.length_a   1.000
_cell.length_b   1.000
_cell.length_c   1.000
_cell.angle_alpha   90.00
_cell.angle_beta   90.00
_cell.angle_gamma   90.00
#
_symmetry.space_group_name_H-M   'P 1'
#
loop_
_entity.id
_entity.type
_entity.pdbx_description
1 polymer ?
#
loop_
_entity_poly.entity_id
_entity_poly.type
_entity_poly.pdbx_seq_one_letter_code
_entity_poly.pdbx_strand_id
1 'polypeptide(L)'
;MKAFTSQFPDALEMFARSLRAGHSFTGAIQLVAQEMPHPLGSEFRQVFDEQNLGVPLREALTGMTQRVDSLDARFFVTAILIQRETGGNLAEIIDKIAHVIRERFRIQGQVKIFTAQARMTGIILCLLPVGLALAIGILNPDYLKPLWFERSGRFLIALALCMQIAGALVIRKIVRIKI
;
A
#
# COMPACT_ATOMS: atom_id res chain seq x y z
N MET A 1 4.44 1.49 13.26
CA MET A 1 4.48 2.27 12.01
C MET A 1 3.32 1.95 11.07
N LYS A 2 3.16 0.72 10.54
CA LYS A 2 2.06 0.40 9.61
C LYS A 2 0.66 0.72 10.17
N ALA A 3 0.42 0.43 11.46
CA ALA A 3 -0.86 0.73 12.11
C ALA A 3 -1.13 2.24 12.19
N PHE A 4 -0.13 3.06 12.53
CA PHE A 4 -0.27 4.52 12.53
C PHE A 4 -0.67 5.04 11.15
N THR A 5 0.08 4.63 10.12
CA THR A 5 -0.15 5.11 8.74
C THR A 5 -1.54 4.68 8.22
N SER A 6 -2.01 3.47 8.56
CA SER A 6 -3.35 3.02 8.14
C SER A 6 -4.50 3.75 8.84
N GLN A 7 -4.30 4.20 10.08
CA GLN A 7 -5.29 4.95 10.86
C GLN A 7 -5.33 6.44 10.49
N PHE A 8 -4.24 6.95 9.90
CA PHE A 8 -4.03 8.38 9.71
C PHE A 8 -5.10 9.08 8.84
N PRO A 9 -5.56 8.52 7.70
CA PRO A 9 -6.63 9.14 6.91
C PRO A 9 -7.94 9.31 7.69
N ASP A 10 -8.33 8.32 8.47
CA ASP A 10 -9.57 8.37 9.26
C ASP A 10 -9.48 9.41 10.38
N ALA A 11 -8.33 9.53 11.01
CA ALA A 11 -8.05 10.57 12.00
C ALA A 11 -8.13 11.97 11.37
N LEU A 12 -7.57 12.17 10.17
CA LEU A 12 -7.63 13.45 9.48
C LEU A 12 -9.06 13.83 9.08
N GLU A 13 -9.87 12.87 8.63
CA GLU A 13 -11.29 13.13 8.36
C GLU A 13 -12.07 13.51 9.62
N MET A 14 -11.81 12.82 10.72
CA MET A 14 -12.40 13.17 12.02
C MET A 14 -11.99 14.58 12.43
N PHE A 15 -10.71 14.90 12.27
CA PHE A 15 -10.15 16.22 12.55
C PHE A 15 -10.84 17.31 11.73
N ALA A 16 -10.93 17.12 10.41
CA ALA A 16 -11.58 18.06 9.50
C ALA A 16 -13.07 18.25 9.82
N ARG A 17 -13.77 17.16 10.16
CA ARG A 17 -15.18 17.23 10.60
C ARG A 17 -15.35 18.02 11.89
N SER A 18 -14.47 17.83 12.86
CA SER A 18 -14.47 18.57 14.13
C SER A 18 -14.29 20.08 13.89
N LEU A 19 -13.33 20.46 13.05
CA LEU A 19 -13.12 21.87 12.69
C LEU A 19 -14.32 22.49 11.95
N ARG A 20 -14.96 21.74 11.04
CA ARG A 20 -16.19 22.21 10.36
C ARG A 20 -17.39 22.36 11.30
N ALA A 21 -17.44 21.55 12.35
CA ALA A 21 -18.43 21.69 13.42
C ALA A 21 -18.16 22.88 14.35
N GLY A 22 -17.07 23.65 14.13
CA GLY A 22 -16.72 24.82 14.90
C GLY A 22 -15.86 24.56 16.14
N HIS A 23 -15.35 23.33 16.31
CA HIS A 23 -14.38 23.06 17.38
C HIS A 23 -13.07 23.80 17.14
N SER A 24 -12.42 24.19 18.22
CA SER A 24 -11.07 24.74 18.15
C SER A 24 -10.09 23.67 17.63
N PHE A 25 -8.93 24.10 17.13
CA PHE A 25 -7.88 23.19 16.69
C PHE A 25 -7.43 22.23 17.81
N THR A 26 -7.26 22.75 19.04
CA THR A 26 -6.93 21.92 20.21
C THR A 26 -8.06 20.94 20.57
N GLY A 27 -9.32 21.39 20.45
CA GLY A 27 -10.49 20.51 20.63
C GLY A 27 -10.53 19.37 19.60
N ALA A 28 -10.16 19.64 18.35
CA ALA A 28 -10.05 18.61 17.33
C ALA A 28 -8.90 17.62 17.61
N ILE A 29 -7.75 18.09 18.12
CA ILE A 29 -6.66 17.21 18.61
C ILE A 29 -7.17 16.31 19.73
N GLN A 30 -7.89 16.87 20.70
CA GLN A 30 -8.45 16.13 21.84
C GLN A 30 -9.41 15.04 21.36
N LEU A 31 -10.30 15.35 20.44
CA LEU A 31 -11.24 14.39 19.88
C LEU A 31 -10.52 13.22 19.23
N VAL A 32 -9.53 13.49 18.37
CA VAL A 32 -8.72 12.45 17.72
C VAL A 32 -7.95 11.62 18.76
N ALA A 33 -7.41 12.25 19.79
CA ALA A 33 -6.71 11.58 20.89
C ALA A 33 -7.60 10.62 21.69
N GLN A 34 -8.90 10.92 21.79
CA GLN A 34 -9.88 10.11 22.54
C GLN A 34 -10.44 8.97 21.68
N GLU A 35 -10.78 9.25 20.45
CA GLU A 35 -11.52 8.34 19.58
C GLU A 35 -10.62 7.37 18.79
N MET A 36 -9.38 7.78 18.50
CA MET A 36 -8.50 6.94 17.70
C MET A 36 -7.74 5.92 18.56
N PRO A 37 -7.61 4.67 18.07
CA PRO A 37 -6.88 3.64 18.80
C PRO A 37 -5.37 3.89 18.80
N HIS A 38 -4.66 3.18 19.69
CA HIS A 38 -3.20 3.13 19.67
C HIS A 38 -2.70 2.58 18.31
N PRO A 39 -1.60 3.09 17.73
CA PRO A 39 -0.66 4.08 18.24
C PRO A 39 -1.03 5.54 17.94
N LEU A 40 -1.98 5.82 17.06
CA LEU A 40 -2.25 7.15 16.59
C LEU A 40 -2.88 8.04 17.69
N GLY A 41 -3.90 7.55 18.38
CA GLY A 41 -4.55 8.28 19.46
C GLY A 41 -3.57 8.65 20.58
N SER A 42 -2.59 7.80 20.89
CA SER A 42 -1.58 8.12 21.90
C SER A 42 -0.64 9.25 21.50
N GLU A 43 -0.26 9.33 20.20
CA GLU A 43 0.56 10.45 19.71
C GLU A 43 -0.19 11.78 19.72
N PHE A 44 -1.47 11.77 19.31
CA PHE A 44 -2.30 12.98 19.42
C PHE A 44 -2.59 13.36 20.86
N ARG A 45 -2.74 12.40 21.76
CA ARG A 45 -2.87 12.66 23.20
C ARG A 45 -1.63 13.35 23.75
N GLN A 46 -0.46 12.88 23.38
CA GLN A 46 0.79 13.51 23.80
C GLN A 46 0.87 14.97 23.28
N VAL A 47 0.49 15.24 22.02
CA VAL A 47 0.43 16.61 21.49
C VAL A 47 -0.56 17.47 22.29
N PHE A 48 -1.72 16.91 22.65
CA PHE A 48 -2.73 17.61 23.45
C PHE A 48 -2.20 17.94 24.85
N ASP A 49 -1.57 16.97 25.51
CA ASP A 49 -1.01 17.13 26.86
C ASP A 49 0.15 18.16 26.86
N GLU A 50 1.04 18.11 25.87
CA GLU A 50 2.12 19.08 25.69
C GLU A 50 1.55 20.51 25.53
N GLN A 51 0.46 20.68 24.75
CA GLN A 51 -0.21 21.97 24.62
C GLN A 51 -0.84 22.47 25.93
N ASN A 52 -1.46 21.58 26.70
CA ASN A 52 -2.02 21.94 28.01
C ASN A 52 -0.95 22.35 29.02
N LEU A 53 0.27 21.83 28.86
CA LEU A 53 1.44 22.25 29.63
C LEU A 53 2.11 23.54 29.13
N GLY A 54 1.54 24.18 28.10
CA GLY A 54 2.01 25.44 27.56
C GLY A 54 3.07 25.32 26.44
N VAL A 55 3.34 24.10 25.95
CA VAL A 55 4.25 23.92 24.81
C VAL A 55 3.60 24.51 23.54
N PRO A 56 4.32 25.33 22.76
CA PRO A 56 3.81 25.86 21.51
C PRO A 56 3.36 24.76 20.55
N LEU A 57 2.22 24.95 19.87
CA LEU A 57 1.69 23.96 18.94
C LEU A 57 2.71 23.50 17.88
N ARG A 58 3.51 24.42 17.37
CA ARG A 58 4.59 24.13 16.42
C ARG A 58 5.54 23.09 16.99
N GLU A 59 5.96 23.26 18.22
CA GLU A 59 6.93 22.37 18.87
C GLU A 59 6.31 21.00 19.16
N ALA A 60 5.07 20.97 19.71
CA ALA A 60 4.34 19.75 19.99
C ALA A 60 4.10 18.91 18.72
N LEU A 61 3.66 19.53 17.63
CA LEU A 61 3.45 18.84 16.35
C LEU A 61 4.78 18.40 15.71
N THR A 62 5.83 19.20 15.79
CA THR A 62 7.16 18.81 15.29
C THR A 62 7.73 17.65 16.10
N GLY A 63 7.57 17.67 17.43
CA GLY A 63 7.92 16.56 18.32
C GLY A 63 7.21 15.25 17.91
N MET A 64 5.93 15.31 17.59
CA MET A 64 5.19 14.14 17.06
C MET A 64 5.86 13.58 15.78
N THR A 65 6.28 14.43 14.83
CA THR A 65 6.93 13.96 13.58
C THR A 65 8.31 13.36 13.81
N GLN A 66 8.97 13.69 14.90
CA GLN A 66 10.26 13.07 15.28
C GLN A 66 10.06 11.69 15.91
N ARG A 67 8.97 11.50 16.68
CA ARG A 67 8.62 10.21 17.28
C ARG A 67 8.03 9.23 16.26
N VAL A 68 7.29 9.77 15.28
CA VAL A 68 6.63 8.98 14.24
C VAL A 68 7.33 9.19 12.91
N ASP A 69 8.07 8.19 12.43
CA ASP A 69 8.71 8.24 11.11
C ASP A 69 7.69 7.99 9.99
N SER A 70 6.76 8.94 9.81
CA SER A 70 5.72 8.93 8.78
C SER A 70 5.84 10.17 7.90
N LEU A 71 5.99 9.93 6.59
CA LEU A 71 5.98 11.01 5.60
C LEU A 71 4.65 11.78 5.61
N ASP A 72 3.54 11.07 5.81
CA ASP A 72 2.20 11.65 5.86
C ASP A 72 2.03 12.55 7.08
N ALA A 73 2.56 12.17 8.24
CA ALA A 73 2.54 13.00 9.44
C ALA A 73 3.37 14.26 9.25
N ARG A 74 4.56 14.16 8.65
CA ARG A 74 5.39 15.34 8.33
C ARG A 74 4.69 16.28 7.36
N PHE A 75 4.06 15.72 6.30
CA PHE A 75 3.33 16.51 5.33
C PHE A 75 2.13 17.24 5.99
N PHE A 76 1.34 16.54 6.81
CA PHE A 76 0.25 17.10 7.57
C PHE A 76 0.72 18.26 8.48
N VAL A 77 1.72 18.02 9.31
CA VAL A 77 2.24 19.03 10.25
C VAL A 77 2.74 20.27 9.49
N THR A 78 3.49 20.08 8.41
CA THR A 78 3.98 21.19 7.59
C THR A 78 2.83 22.00 7.00
N ALA A 79 1.84 21.32 6.41
CA ALA A 79 0.67 21.99 5.82
C ALA A 79 -0.13 22.78 6.85
N ILE A 80 -0.34 22.23 8.05
CA ILE A 80 -1.06 22.90 9.14
C ILE A 80 -0.30 24.15 9.61
N LEU A 81 1.00 24.05 9.80
CA LEU A 81 1.80 25.17 10.27
C LEU A 81 1.80 26.32 9.27
N ILE A 82 1.95 26.02 7.97
CA ILE A 82 1.87 27.04 6.91
C ILE A 82 0.49 27.66 6.85
N GLN A 83 -0.59 26.84 6.87
CA GLN A 83 -1.95 27.32 6.77
C GLN A 83 -2.33 28.23 7.95
N ARG A 84 -1.82 27.96 9.13
CA ARG A 84 -2.02 28.85 10.30
C ARG A 84 -1.30 30.19 10.19
N GLU A 85 -0.15 30.22 9.54
CA GLU A 85 0.60 31.46 9.32
C GLU A 85 0.01 32.33 8.22
N THR A 86 -0.47 31.69 7.14
CA THR A 86 -1.04 32.39 5.99
C THR A 86 -2.51 32.79 6.20
N GLY A 87 -3.17 32.19 7.18
CA GLY A 87 -4.63 32.30 7.36
C GLY A 87 -5.37 31.52 6.26
N GLY A 88 -6.38 30.79 6.62
CA GLY A 88 -7.17 30.04 5.66
C GLY A 88 -7.97 28.92 6.28
N ASN A 89 -8.67 28.16 5.45
CA ASN A 89 -9.54 27.08 5.91
C ASN A 89 -8.75 25.83 6.22
N LEU A 90 -8.43 25.61 7.51
CA LEU A 90 -7.71 24.42 7.97
C LEU A 90 -8.47 23.13 7.69
N ALA A 91 -9.81 23.14 7.82
CA ALA A 91 -10.62 21.95 7.59
C ALA A 91 -10.52 21.48 6.12
N GLU A 92 -10.50 22.42 5.19
CA GLU A 92 -10.38 22.10 3.76
C GLU A 92 -9.01 21.48 3.41
N ILE A 93 -7.93 22.03 3.97
CA ILE A 93 -6.58 21.49 3.75
C ILE A 93 -6.45 20.09 4.34
N ILE A 94 -6.95 19.87 5.55
CA ILE A 94 -6.90 18.56 6.20
C ILE A 94 -7.71 17.53 5.40
N ASP A 95 -8.88 17.89 4.90
CA ASP A 95 -9.69 17.03 4.03
C ASP A 95 -8.96 16.64 2.75
N LYS A 96 -8.32 17.62 2.09
CA LYS A 96 -7.52 17.34 0.89
C LYS A 96 -6.38 16.37 1.18
N ILE A 97 -5.69 16.56 2.30
CA ILE A 97 -4.60 15.65 2.73
C ILE A 97 -5.15 14.24 2.98
N ALA A 98 -6.25 14.13 3.73
CA ALA A 98 -6.91 12.85 4.01
C ALA A 98 -7.29 12.13 2.71
N HIS A 99 -7.89 12.86 1.76
CA HIS A 99 -8.28 12.32 0.46
C HIS A 99 -7.09 11.81 -0.34
N VAL A 100 -6.00 12.58 -0.44
CA VAL A 100 -4.78 12.19 -1.16
C VAL A 100 -4.16 10.92 -0.56
N ILE A 101 -4.08 10.84 0.78
CA ILE A 101 -3.52 9.67 1.45
C ILE A 101 -4.42 8.44 1.21
N ARG A 102 -5.75 8.60 1.31
CA ARG A 102 -6.71 7.52 1.07
C ARG A 102 -6.65 7.01 -0.36
N GLU A 103 -6.57 7.90 -1.35
CA GLU A 103 -6.48 7.52 -2.75
C GLU A 103 -5.17 6.78 -3.05
N ARG A 104 -4.06 7.20 -2.44
CA ARG A 104 -2.79 6.48 -2.51
C ARG A 104 -2.92 5.04 -1.98
N PHE A 105 -3.57 4.83 -0.83
CA PHE A 105 -3.82 3.49 -0.29
C PHE A 105 -4.72 2.66 -1.19
N ARG A 106 -5.76 3.26 -1.77
CA ARG A 106 -6.65 2.61 -2.72
C ARG A 106 -5.89 2.11 -3.94
N ILE A 107 -5.06 2.96 -4.54
CA ILE A 107 -4.22 2.59 -5.70
C ILE A 107 -3.26 1.45 -5.33
N GLN A 108 -2.58 1.55 -4.19
CA GLN A 108 -1.69 0.48 -3.71
C GLN A 108 -2.42 -0.85 -3.51
N GLY A 109 -3.65 -0.80 -2.97
CA GLY A 109 -4.51 -1.97 -2.84
C GLY A 109 -4.89 -2.58 -4.19
N GLN A 110 -5.27 -1.78 -5.18
CA GLN A 110 -5.60 -2.24 -6.52
C GLN A 110 -4.39 -2.89 -7.21
N VAL A 111 -3.22 -2.26 -7.15
CA VAL A 111 -1.98 -2.83 -7.71
C VAL A 111 -1.67 -4.19 -7.09
N LYS A 112 -1.86 -4.36 -5.79
CA LYS A 112 -1.66 -5.64 -5.11
C LYS A 112 -2.61 -6.72 -5.63
N ILE A 113 -3.89 -6.39 -5.86
CA ILE A 113 -4.90 -7.31 -6.40
C ILE A 113 -4.51 -7.73 -7.84
N PHE A 114 -4.22 -6.77 -8.72
CA PHE A 114 -3.82 -7.06 -10.11
C PHE A 114 -2.53 -7.89 -10.18
N THR A 115 -1.57 -7.61 -9.30
CA THR A 115 -0.33 -8.37 -9.22
C THR A 115 -0.57 -9.82 -8.77
N ALA A 116 -1.48 -10.05 -7.83
CA ALA A 116 -1.86 -11.39 -7.37
C ALA A 116 -2.56 -12.18 -8.49
N GLN A 117 -3.50 -11.54 -9.21
CA GLN A 117 -4.19 -12.16 -10.35
C GLN A 117 -3.20 -12.52 -11.47
N ALA A 118 -2.29 -11.62 -11.83
CA ALA A 118 -1.27 -11.87 -12.85
C ALA A 118 -0.35 -13.03 -12.46
N ARG A 119 0.00 -13.17 -11.18
CA ARG A 119 0.77 -14.33 -10.68
C ARG A 119 0.02 -15.63 -10.84
N MET A 120 -1.24 -15.68 -10.45
CA MET A 120 -2.05 -16.91 -10.59
C MET A 120 -2.17 -17.32 -12.06
N THR A 121 -2.49 -16.38 -12.95
CA THR A 121 -2.56 -16.64 -14.40
C THR A 121 -1.23 -17.14 -14.94
N GLY A 122 -0.11 -16.53 -14.52
CA GLY A 122 1.23 -16.94 -14.92
C GLY A 122 1.57 -18.36 -14.47
N ILE A 123 1.21 -18.75 -13.25
CA ILE A 123 1.42 -20.11 -12.73
C ILE A 123 0.58 -21.12 -13.54
N ILE A 124 -0.68 -20.81 -13.82
CA ILE A 124 -1.56 -21.69 -14.61
C ILE A 124 -1.01 -21.89 -16.02
N LEU A 125 -0.59 -20.79 -16.69
CA LEU A 125 0.00 -20.86 -18.02
C LEU A 125 1.32 -21.65 -18.05
N CYS A 126 2.14 -21.56 -16.99
CA CYS A 126 3.37 -22.34 -16.88
C CYS A 126 3.10 -23.82 -16.61
N LEU A 127 2.05 -24.16 -15.85
CA LEU A 127 1.70 -25.54 -15.53
C LEU A 127 0.96 -26.26 -16.68
N LEU A 128 0.25 -25.51 -17.52
CA LEU A 128 -0.60 -26.09 -18.58
C LEU A 128 0.16 -27.01 -19.54
N PRO A 129 1.32 -26.64 -20.11
CA PRO A 129 2.06 -27.55 -21.01
C PRO A 129 2.55 -28.82 -20.31
N VAL A 130 2.97 -28.68 -19.06
CA VAL A 130 3.43 -29.83 -18.24
C VAL A 130 2.26 -30.75 -17.93
N GLY A 131 1.12 -30.20 -17.52
CA GLY A 131 -0.10 -30.94 -17.26
C GLY A 131 -0.61 -31.66 -18.51
N LEU A 132 -0.57 -31.00 -19.67
CA LEU A 132 -0.97 -31.59 -20.93
C LEU A 132 -0.03 -32.74 -21.35
N ALA A 133 1.28 -32.56 -21.21
CA ALA A 133 2.27 -33.61 -21.52
C ALA A 133 2.06 -34.85 -20.61
N LEU A 134 1.79 -34.65 -19.32
CA LEU A 134 1.45 -35.73 -18.39
C LEU A 134 0.16 -36.44 -18.78
N ALA A 135 -0.90 -35.70 -19.10
CA ALA A 135 -2.18 -36.26 -19.50
C ALA A 135 -2.06 -37.12 -20.76
N ILE A 136 -1.35 -36.63 -21.79
CA ILE A 136 -1.10 -37.36 -23.01
C ILE A 136 -0.26 -38.62 -22.73
N GLY A 137 0.75 -38.51 -21.87
CA GLY A 137 1.60 -39.64 -21.49
C GLY A 137 0.85 -40.78 -20.79
N ILE A 138 -0.19 -40.46 -20.04
CA ILE A 138 -1.05 -41.44 -19.35
C ILE A 138 -2.07 -42.06 -20.33
N LEU A 139 -2.70 -41.25 -21.17
CA LEU A 139 -3.75 -41.68 -22.08
C LEU A 139 -3.21 -42.47 -23.27
N ASN A 140 -2.06 -42.06 -23.81
CA ASN A 140 -1.45 -42.69 -24.98
C ASN A 140 0.10 -42.57 -24.94
N PRO A 141 0.79 -43.50 -24.26
CA PRO A 141 2.24 -43.43 -24.11
C PRO A 141 2.99 -43.57 -25.46
N ASP A 142 2.38 -44.20 -26.47
CA ASP A 142 3.01 -44.35 -27.79
C ASP A 142 3.11 -43.03 -28.54
N TYR A 143 2.26 -42.09 -28.24
CA TYR A 143 2.26 -40.75 -28.85
C TYR A 143 3.52 -39.92 -28.48
N LEU A 144 4.07 -40.14 -27.30
CA LEU A 144 5.24 -39.44 -26.82
C LEU A 144 6.58 -40.13 -27.21
N LYS A 145 6.56 -41.39 -27.63
CA LYS A 145 7.78 -42.13 -28.01
C LYS A 145 8.61 -41.42 -29.09
N PRO A 146 8.04 -40.90 -30.21
CA PRO A 146 8.83 -40.19 -31.22
C PRO A 146 9.51 -38.93 -30.66
N LEU A 147 8.88 -38.25 -29.69
CA LEU A 147 9.45 -37.05 -29.05
C LEU A 147 10.74 -37.35 -28.28
N TRP A 148 10.86 -38.55 -27.70
CA TRP A 148 12.03 -38.96 -26.89
C TRP A 148 13.12 -39.63 -27.71
N PHE A 149 12.75 -40.41 -28.73
CA PHE A 149 13.69 -41.26 -29.49
C PHE A 149 14.21 -40.57 -30.74
N GLU A 150 13.46 -39.66 -31.35
CA GLU A 150 13.89 -38.95 -32.56
C GLU A 150 14.75 -37.73 -32.25
N ARG A 151 15.74 -37.48 -33.10
CA ARG A 151 16.65 -36.32 -32.97
C ARG A 151 15.89 -34.97 -33.05
N SER A 152 14.87 -34.90 -33.90
CA SER A 152 13.99 -33.76 -34.10
C SER A 152 13.09 -33.53 -32.86
N GLY A 153 12.59 -34.60 -32.23
CA GLY A 153 11.76 -34.53 -31.04
C GLY A 153 12.52 -33.95 -29.85
N ARG A 154 13.76 -34.38 -29.63
CA ARG A 154 14.60 -33.81 -28.54
C ARG A 154 14.91 -32.33 -28.73
N PHE A 155 15.12 -31.89 -29.98
CA PHE A 155 15.31 -30.47 -30.27
C PHE A 155 14.04 -29.64 -29.93
N LEU A 156 12.87 -30.16 -30.28
CA LEU A 156 11.58 -29.52 -29.96
C LEU A 156 11.35 -29.43 -28.45
N ILE A 157 11.67 -30.48 -27.69
CA ILE A 157 11.58 -30.45 -26.22
C ILE A 157 12.51 -29.38 -25.64
N ALA A 158 13.76 -29.30 -26.09
CA ALA A 158 14.73 -28.33 -25.64
C ALA A 158 14.27 -26.89 -25.96
N LEU A 159 13.74 -26.66 -27.16
CA LEU A 159 13.19 -25.36 -27.57
C LEU A 159 11.99 -24.97 -26.70
N ALA A 160 11.06 -25.91 -26.47
CA ALA A 160 9.89 -25.68 -25.64
C ALA A 160 10.27 -25.32 -24.18
N LEU A 161 11.25 -26.04 -23.60
CA LEU A 161 11.78 -25.73 -22.27
C LEU A 161 12.45 -24.34 -22.21
N CYS A 162 13.25 -23.99 -23.21
CA CYS A 162 13.83 -22.65 -23.30
C CYS A 162 12.77 -21.55 -23.36
N MET A 163 11.75 -21.72 -24.20
CA MET A 163 10.64 -20.77 -24.29
C MET A 163 9.83 -20.68 -22.99
N GLN A 164 9.63 -21.82 -22.32
CA GLN A 164 8.94 -21.88 -21.03
C GLN A 164 9.69 -21.11 -19.94
N ILE A 165 11.01 -21.32 -19.84
CA ILE A 165 11.87 -20.61 -18.89
C ILE A 165 11.90 -19.11 -19.20
N ALA A 166 12.06 -18.73 -20.47
CA ALA A 166 12.04 -17.34 -20.90
C ALA A 166 10.70 -16.65 -20.55
N GLY A 167 9.58 -17.31 -20.84
CA GLY A 167 8.23 -16.83 -20.48
C GLY A 167 8.06 -16.66 -18.98
N ALA A 168 8.50 -17.64 -18.18
CA ALA A 168 8.44 -17.56 -16.72
C ALA A 168 9.28 -16.39 -16.15
N LEU A 169 10.46 -16.13 -16.73
CA LEU A 169 11.31 -15.01 -16.33
C LEU A 169 10.68 -13.65 -16.68
N VAL A 170 10.07 -13.54 -17.86
CA VAL A 170 9.37 -12.33 -18.29
C VAL A 170 8.18 -12.04 -17.36
N ILE A 171 7.34 -13.06 -17.08
CA ILE A 171 6.22 -12.92 -16.14
C ILE A 171 6.72 -12.50 -14.76
N ARG A 172 7.78 -13.13 -14.25
CA ARG A 172 8.40 -12.76 -12.98
C ARG A 172 8.88 -11.31 -12.95
N LYS A 173 9.45 -10.81 -14.05
CA LYS A 173 9.95 -9.44 -14.17
C LYS A 173 8.79 -8.43 -14.22
N ILE A 174 7.73 -8.70 -14.97
CA ILE A 174 6.54 -7.83 -15.10
C ILE A 174 5.79 -7.75 -13.77
N VAL A 175 5.63 -8.88 -13.09
CA VAL A 175 4.88 -8.96 -11.81
C VAL A 175 5.68 -8.39 -10.62
N ARG A 176 7.00 -8.20 -10.76
CA ARG A 176 7.87 -7.62 -9.74
C ARG A 176 7.85 -6.09 -9.79
N ILE A 177 6.66 -5.49 -9.78
CA ILE A 177 6.54 -4.04 -9.61
C ILE A 177 6.86 -3.74 -8.14
N LYS A 178 7.97 -3.04 -7.92
CA LYS A 178 8.36 -2.51 -6.62
C LYS A 178 7.47 -1.28 -6.35
N ILE A 179 6.54 -1.39 -5.40
CA ILE A 179 5.75 -0.29 -4.84
C ILE A 179 6.50 0.27 -3.64
#